data_70a5d95333e9219e285c1a398a602487
#
_entry.id   70a5d95333e9219e285c1a398a602487
#
_cell.length_a   1.000
_cell.length_b   1.000
_cell.length_c   1.000
_cell.angle_alpha   90.00
_cell.angle_beta   90.00
_cell.angle_gamma   90.00
#
_symmetry.space_group_name_H-M   'P 1'
#
loop_
_entity.id
_entity.type
_entity.pdbx_description
1 polymer ?
#
loop_
_entity_poly.entity_id
_entity_poly.type
_entity_poly.pdbx_seq_one_letter_code
_entity_poly.pdbx_strand_id
1 'polypeptide(L)'
;MDLSVLANALKVSKDKFESKGVKSVRARVTNIIDELPEKITVEEFRDLLLDYMKKEYPEMTEYVFSDEELAEINRIKETKFGTWDWNYGKSPEYNVRRGTKFPSGKVEIFANVIESKIQDIKIYGDFFGIEDVAAVEEVLRGVKYEREDILKVLQTINLGRYFAGITAEEIAEAVVE
;
A
#
# COMPACT_ATOMS: atom_id res chain seq x y z
N MET A 1 -15.33 -14.02 11.48
CA MET A 1 -15.31 -13.56 10.05
C MET A 1 -15.65 -14.74 9.15
N ASP A 2 -16.46 -14.55 8.13
CA ASP A 2 -16.67 -15.59 7.11
C ASP A 2 -15.47 -15.67 6.17
N LEU A 3 -14.66 -16.73 6.31
CA LEU A 3 -13.45 -16.92 5.51
C LEU A 3 -13.74 -17.16 4.01
N SER A 4 -14.98 -17.54 3.66
CA SER A 4 -15.38 -17.69 2.26
C SER A 4 -15.58 -16.33 1.58
N VAL A 5 -16.06 -15.35 2.31
CA VAL A 5 -16.22 -13.96 1.83
C VAL A 5 -14.87 -13.27 1.67
N LEU A 6 -13.92 -13.55 2.57
CA LEU A 6 -12.58 -12.97 2.49
C LEU A 6 -11.85 -13.37 1.20
N ALA A 7 -11.93 -14.62 0.80
CA ALA A 7 -11.31 -15.11 -0.45
C ALA A 7 -11.89 -14.44 -1.71
N ASN A 8 -13.18 -14.09 -1.68
CA ASN A 8 -13.85 -13.41 -2.80
C ASN A 8 -13.64 -11.90 -2.80
N ALA A 9 -13.46 -11.28 -1.62
CA ALA A 9 -13.20 -9.85 -1.49
C ALA A 9 -11.76 -9.50 -1.90
N LEU A 10 -10.81 -10.39 -1.65
CA LEU A 10 -9.42 -10.24 -2.07
C LEU A 10 -9.27 -10.75 -3.51
N LYS A 11 -9.49 -9.89 -4.51
CA LYS A 11 -9.09 -10.16 -5.90
C LYS A 11 -7.57 -10.21 -5.96
N VAL A 12 -7.02 -11.40 -5.80
CA VAL A 12 -5.57 -11.63 -5.87
C VAL A 12 -5.16 -11.65 -7.34
N SER A 13 -4.16 -10.84 -7.72
CA SER A 13 -3.58 -10.88 -9.07
C SER A 13 -2.96 -12.26 -9.36
N LYS A 14 -2.96 -12.67 -10.64
CA LYS A 14 -2.42 -13.98 -11.06
C LYS A 14 -0.98 -14.20 -10.61
N ASP A 15 -0.17 -13.15 -10.54
CA ASP A 15 1.24 -13.18 -10.14
C ASP A 15 1.45 -13.68 -8.70
N LYS A 16 0.45 -13.53 -7.82
CA LYS A 16 0.51 -14.08 -6.45
C LYS A 16 0.32 -15.60 -6.40
N PHE A 17 -0.23 -16.21 -7.45
CA PHE A 17 -0.36 -17.67 -7.54
C PHE A 17 0.94 -18.35 -7.97
N GLU A 18 1.88 -17.64 -8.60
CA GLU A 18 3.17 -18.16 -9.02
C GLU A 18 4.21 -18.19 -7.89
N SER A 19 3.99 -17.44 -6.81
CA SER A 19 4.87 -17.52 -5.66
C SER A 19 4.64 -18.85 -4.94
N LYS A 20 5.67 -19.70 -4.89
CA LYS A 20 5.68 -21.06 -4.31
C LYS A 20 5.33 -21.15 -2.81
N GLY A 21 4.76 -20.11 -2.19
CA GLY A 21 4.64 -19.95 -0.74
C GLY A 21 3.28 -20.22 -0.11
N VAL A 22 2.15 -20.10 -0.81
CA VAL A 22 0.85 -20.12 -0.12
C VAL A 22 -0.17 -21.03 -0.83
N LYS A 23 0.00 -22.32 -0.65
CA LYS A 23 -1.05 -23.30 -1.00
C LYS A 23 -2.12 -23.36 0.09
N SER A 24 -3.00 -22.40 0.23
CA SER A 24 -4.13 -22.37 1.15
C SER A 24 -3.92 -21.57 2.43
N VAL A 25 -4.50 -20.39 2.45
CA VAL A 25 -4.69 -19.57 3.66
C VAL A 25 -5.49 -20.35 4.73
N ARG A 26 -6.49 -21.17 4.34
CA ARG A 26 -7.33 -21.98 5.23
C ARG A 26 -6.53 -22.97 6.09
N ALA A 27 -5.41 -23.50 5.61
CA ALA A 27 -4.62 -24.48 6.36
C ALA A 27 -3.71 -23.81 7.44
N ARG A 28 -3.64 -22.50 7.47
CA ARG A 28 -2.72 -21.74 8.35
C ARG A 28 -3.40 -20.72 9.25
N VAL A 29 -4.71 -20.57 9.13
CA VAL A 29 -5.50 -19.61 9.92
C VAL A 29 -6.77 -20.28 10.41
N THR A 30 -7.18 -19.90 11.60
CA THR A 30 -8.49 -20.24 12.18
C THR A 30 -9.15 -18.98 12.71
N ASN A 31 -10.45 -19.04 12.95
CA ASN A 31 -11.12 -17.99 13.70
C ASN A 31 -10.95 -18.28 15.20
N ILE A 32 -10.54 -17.30 15.97
CA ILE A 32 -10.40 -17.42 17.43
C ILE A 32 -11.70 -17.90 18.05
N ILE A 33 -12.85 -17.42 17.54
CA ILE A 33 -14.17 -17.79 18.06
C ILE A 33 -14.48 -19.30 17.94
N ASP A 34 -13.86 -19.99 16.96
CA ASP A 34 -14.07 -21.43 16.75
C ASP A 34 -13.31 -22.27 17.79
N GLU A 35 -12.28 -21.67 18.41
CA GLU A 35 -11.43 -22.30 19.44
C GLU A 35 -11.87 -21.93 20.87
N LEU A 36 -12.83 -21.03 21.03
CA LEU A 36 -13.33 -20.60 22.33
C LEU A 36 -14.43 -21.56 22.83
N PRO A 37 -14.46 -21.87 24.16
CA PRO A 37 -15.51 -22.69 24.74
C PRO A 37 -16.91 -22.07 24.65
N GLU A 38 -16.95 -20.72 24.65
CA GLU A 38 -18.18 -19.95 24.46
C GLU A 38 -17.96 -18.90 23.36
N LYS A 39 -18.99 -18.68 22.53
CA LYS A 39 -18.94 -17.66 21.49
C LYS A 39 -19.13 -16.28 22.10
N ILE A 40 -18.17 -15.40 21.87
CA ILE A 40 -18.17 -14.03 22.34
C ILE A 40 -18.12 -13.04 21.17
N THR A 41 -18.55 -11.82 21.39
CA THR A 41 -18.43 -10.72 20.42
C THR A 41 -16.99 -10.20 20.34
N VAL A 42 -16.69 -9.38 19.36
CA VAL A 42 -15.37 -8.73 19.24
C VAL A 42 -15.14 -7.77 20.41
N GLU A 43 -16.19 -7.10 20.85
CA GLU A 43 -16.16 -6.19 21.99
C GLU A 43 -15.83 -6.92 23.29
N GLU A 44 -16.50 -8.04 23.55
CA GLU A 44 -16.23 -8.88 24.73
C GLU A 44 -14.80 -9.46 24.69
N PHE A 45 -14.33 -9.85 23.50
CA PHE A 45 -12.95 -10.32 23.34
C PHE A 45 -11.93 -9.22 23.63
N ARG A 46 -12.18 -7.99 23.14
CA ARG A 46 -11.35 -6.82 23.45
C ARG A 46 -11.30 -6.56 24.96
N ASP A 47 -12.46 -6.59 25.62
CA ASP A 47 -12.54 -6.30 27.04
C ASP A 47 -11.81 -7.38 27.87
N LEU A 48 -11.92 -8.66 27.51
CA LEU A 48 -11.14 -9.74 28.11
C LEU A 48 -9.62 -9.52 27.96
N LEU A 49 -9.17 -9.09 26.77
CA LEU A 49 -7.75 -8.78 26.55
C LEU A 49 -7.29 -7.61 27.42
N LEU A 50 -8.09 -6.55 27.52
CA LEU A 50 -7.77 -5.40 28.37
C LEU A 50 -7.70 -5.79 29.85
N ASP A 51 -8.62 -6.59 30.32
CA ASP A 51 -8.62 -7.10 31.71
C ASP A 51 -7.40 -7.96 32.00
N TYR A 52 -7.00 -8.82 31.05
CA TYR A 52 -5.78 -9.60 31.17
C TYR A 52 -4.54 -8.70 31.21
N MET A 53 -4.44 -7.74 30.30
CA MET A 53 -3.32 -6.79 30.27
C MET A 53 -3.22 -5.99 31.56
N LYS A 54 -4.33 -5.50 32.11
CA LYS A 54 -4.35 -4.77 33.40
C LYS A 54 -3.87 -5.65 34.57
N LYS A 55 -4.09 -6.97 34.54
CA LYS A 55 -3.57 -7.91 35.54
C LYS A 55 -2.08 -8.11 35.42
N GLU A 56 -1.57 -8.29 34.21
CA GLU A 56 -0.14 -8.51 33.95
C GLU A 56 0.69 -7.24 34.10
N TYR A 57 0.09 -6.08 33.85
CA TYR A 57 0.73 -4.75 33.87
C TYR A 57 -0.09 -3.80 34.75
N PRO A 58 -0.01 -3.90 36.08
CA PRO A 58 -0.82 -3.07 37.00
C PRO A 58 -0.57 -1.57 36.89
N GLU A 59 0.59 -1.17 36.35
CA GLU A 59 0.95 0.23 36.08
C GLU A 59 0.29 0.79 34.80
N MET A 60 -0.34 -0.04 34.00
CA MET A 60 -1.02 0.39 32.78
C MET A 60 -2.21 1.29 33.11
N THR A 61 -2.25 2.45 32.51
CA THR A 61 -3.36 3.41 32.62
C THR A 61 -4.09 3.51 31.30
N GLU A 62 -5.41 3.65 31.37
CA GLU A 62 -6.23 3.90 30.21
C GLU A 62 -6.21 5.40 29.91
N TYR A 63 -5.83 5.76 28.67
CA TYR A 63 -5.89 7.14 28.21
C TYR A 63 -7.25 7.41 27.60
N VAL A 64 -7.94 8.40 28.12
CA VAL A 64 -9.23 8.88 27.59
C VAL A 64 -8.98 10.21 26.88
N PHE A 65 -9.34 10.28 25.60
CA PHE A 65 -9.21 11.52 24.83
C PHE A 65 -10.08 12.64 25.43
N SER A 66 -9.52 13.84 25.50
CA SER A 66 -10.27 15.05 25.87
C SER A 66 -11.24 15.46 24.75
N ASP A 67 -12.18 16.34 25.06
CA ASP A 67 -13.12 16.88 24.07
C ASP A 67 -12.39 17.65 22.95
N GLU A 68 -11.29 18.34 23.27
CA GLU A 68 -10.45 19.05 22.30
C GLU A 68 -9.73 18.06 21.37
N GLU A 69 -9.20 16.96 21.89
CA GLU A 69 -8.55 15.92 21.10
C GLU A 69 -9.57 15.21 20.20
N LEU A 70 -10.76 14.92 20.70
CA LEU A 70 -11.85 14.35 19.91
C LEU A 70 -12.31 15.31 18.80
N ALA A 71 -12.36 16.61 19.07
CA ALA A 71 -12.68 17.62 18.06
C ALA A 71 -11.60 17.67 16.98
N GLU A 72 -10.31 17.60 17.35
CA GLU A 72 -9.21 17.58 16.38
C GLU A 72 -9.18 16.28 15.55
N ILE A 73 -9.43 15.12 16.16
CA ILE A 73 -9.60 13.84 15.44
C ILE A 73 -10.72 13.94 14.40
N ASN A 74 -11.86 14.50 14.77
CA ASN A 74 -12.99 14.70 13.86
C ASN A 74 -12.64 15.69 12.74
N ARG A 75 -11.94 16.78 13.04
CA ARG A 75 -11.45 17.72 12.03
C ARG A 75 -10.54 17.05 11.01
N ILE A 76 -9.58 16.24 11.45
CA ILE A 76 -8.67 15.48 10.57
C ILE A 76 -9.46 14.47 9.74
N LYS A 77 -10.42 13.78 10.35
CA LYS A 77 -11.32 12.87 9.63
C LYS A 77 -12.04 13.59 8.50
N GLU A 78 -12.66 14.72 8.76
CA GLU A 78 -13.46 15.45 7.77
C GLU A 78 -12.59 16.12 6.69
N THR A 79 -11.46 16.72 7.07
CA THR A 79 -10.64 17.51 6.15
C THR A 79 -9.63 16.67 5.35
N LYS A 80 -9.35 15.45 5.77
CA LYS A 80 -8.37 14.56 5.10
C LYS A 80 -8.96 13.19 4.80
N PHE A 81 -9.13 12.36 5.81
CA PHE A 81 -9.44 10.94 5.63
C PHE A 81 -10.84 10.65 5.09
N GLY A 82 -11.82 11.54 5.34
CA GLY A 82 -13.18 11.44 4.82
C GLY A 82 -13.37 12.09 3.44
N THR A 83 -12.36 12.73 2.90
CA THR A 83 -12.48 13.40 1.59
C THR A 83 -12.48 12.40 0.44
N TRP A 84 -13.16 12.77 -0.65
CA TRP A 84 -13.14 12.00 -1.89
C TRP A 84 -11.72 11.92 -2.46
N ASP A 85 -10.96 13.02 -2.41
CA ASP A 85 -9.59 13.09 -2.89
C ASP A 85 -8.65 12.12 -2.17
N TRP A 86 -8.80 11.96 -0.85
CA TRP A 86 -8.02 10.99 -0.09
C TRP A 86 -8.33 9.55 -0.48
N ASN A 87 -9.64 9.24 -0.63
CA ASN A 87 -10.09 7.87 -0.85
C ASN A 87 -10.05 7.43 -2.33
N TYR A 88 -10.27 8.36 -3.27
CA TYR A 88 -10.50 8.04 -4.67
C TYR A 88 -9.81 8.99 -5.66
N GLY A 89 -9.48 10.23 -5.25
CA GLY A 89 -9.08 11.32 -6.14
C GLY A 89 -7.73 11.13 -6.84
N LYS A 90 -6.95 10.12 -6.44
CA LYS A 90 -5.66 9.78 -7.07
C LYS A 90 -5.76 8.55 -7.99
N SER A 91 -6.91 8.32 -8.59
CA SER A 91 -7.11 7.24 -9.57
C SER A 91 -7.54 7.81 -10.93
N PRO A 92 -6.72 8.63 -11.61
CA PRO A 92 -7.02 9.06 -12.98
C PRO A 92 -7.07 7.83 -13.90
N GLU A 93 -7.76 7.97 -15.04
CA GLU A 93 -7.76 6.93 -16.06
C GLU A 93 -6.37 6.88 -16.71
N TYR A 94 -5.56 5.90 -16.34
CA TYR A 94 -4.28 5.63 -16.96
C TYR A 94 -4.46 4.69 -18.16
N ASN A 95 -3.82 5.01 -19.27
CA ASN A 95 -3.83 4.17 -20.48
C ASN A 95 -2.70 3.14 -20.51
N VAL A 96 -1.71 3.29 -19.61
CA VAL A 96 -0.61 2.34 -19.43
C VAL A 96 -0.61 1.83 -18.00
N ARG A 97 -0.52 0.50 -17.83
CA ARG A 97 -0.34 -0.16 -16.53
C ARG A 97 0.73 -1.22 -16.68
N ARG A 98 1.74 -1.16 -15.81
CA ARG A 98 2.85 -2.10 -15.77
C ARG A 98 3.07 -2.58 -14.33
N GLY A 99 3.66 -3.74 -14.17
CA GLY A 99 4.00 -4.27 -12.85
C GLY A 99 5.18 -5.20 -12.94
N THR A 100 6.31 -4.83 -12.35
CA THR A 100 7.56 -5.60 -12.38
C THR A 100 7.97 -5.95 -10.96
N LYS A 101 8.40 -7.19 -10.75
CA LYS A 101 8.88 -7.69 -9.47
C LYS A 101 10.40 -7.73 -9.46
N PHE A 102 11.00 -6.96 -8.57
CA PHE A 102 12.43 -6.94 -8.29
C PHE A 102 12.74 -7.73 -7.00
N PRO A 103 14.00 -8.08 -6.74
CA PRO A 103 14.40 -8.70 -5.47
C PRO A 103 14.06 -7.83 -4.24
N SER A 104 14.09 -6.50 -4.40
CA SER A 104 13.81 -5.51 -3.36
C SER A 104 12.34 -5.09 -3.23
N GLY A 105 11.44 -5.64 -4.04
CA GLY A 105 10.00 -5.35 -3.97
C GLY A 105 9.34 -5.32 -5.34
N LYS A 106 8.02 -5.14 -5.34
CA LYS A 106 7.22 -4.95 -6.56
C LYS A 106 7.09 -3.46 -6.87
N VAL A 107 7.25 -3.09 -8.13
CA VAL A 107 6.94 -1.76 -8.65
C VAL A 107 5.76 -1.86 -9.59
N GLU A 108 4.74 -1.05 -9.39
CA GLU A 108 3.55 -0.92 -10.24
C GLU A 108 3.49 0.50 -10.80
N ILE A 109 3.44 0.61 -12.10
CA ILE A 109 3.47 1.87 -12.83
C ILE A 109 2.15 2.07 -13.54
N PHE A 110 1.57 3.24 -13.36
CA PHE A 110 0.37 3.71 -14.02
C PHE A 110 0.72 5.01 -14.72
N ALA A 111 0.62 5.07 -16.03
CA ALA A 111 0.95 6.26 -16.78
C ALA A 111 -0.17 6.64 -17.77
N ASN A 112 -0.34 7.93 -17.97
CA ASN A 112 -1.13 8.48 -19.05
C ASN A 112 -0.18 8.99 -20.13
N VAL A 113 -0.11 8.27 -21.24
CA VAL A 113 0.78 8.58 -22.36
C VAL A 113 -0.05 9.11 -23.50
N ILE A 114 0.24 10.35 -23.92
CA ILE A 114 -0.41 11.04 -25.04
C ILE A 114 0.68 11.56 -25.98
N GLU A 115 0.51 11.34 -27.28
CA GLU A 115 1.50 11.76 -28.31
C GLU A 115 2.93 11.31 -27.99
N SER A 116 3.06 10.04 -27.54
CA SER A 116 4.33 9.42 -27.12
C SER A 116 5.05 10.16 -25.98
N LYS A 117 4.34 10.93 -25.16
CA LYS A 117 4.88 11.58 -23.97
C LYS A 117 4.09 11.20 -22.73
N ILE A 118 4.79 11.07 -21.60
CA ILE A 118 4.21 10.85 -20.29
C ILE A 118 3.54 12.15 -19.83
N GLN A 119 2.22 12.21 -19.84
CA GLN A 119 1.46 13.35 -19.33
C GLN A 119 1.33 13.29 -17.80
N ASP A 120 1.09 12.11 -17.28
CA ASP A 120 1.07 11.83 -15.84
C ASP A 120 1.55 10.41 -15.57
N ILE A 121 2.16 10.19 -14.42
CA ILE A 121 2.66 8.89 -14.00
C ILE A 121 2.50 8.76 -12.50
N LYS A 122 2.14 7.55 -12.07
CA LYS A 122 2.10 7.13 -10.66
C LYS A 122 2.83 5.83 -10.48
N ILE A 123 3.65 5.79 -9.46
CA ILE A 123 4.49 4.63 -9.11
C ILE A 123 4.09 4.15 -7.72
N TYR A 124 3.61 2.92 -7.64
CA TYR A 124 3.24 2.25 -6.40
C TYR A 124 4.05 0.99 -6.21
N GLY A 125 4.13 0.49 -4.98
CA GLY A 125 4.78 -0.77 -4.72
C GLY A 125 5.10 -0.99 -3.24
N ASP A 126 5.81 -2.09 -2.99
CA ASP A 126 6.32 -2.47 -1.69
C ASP A 126 7.86 -2.31 -1.59
N PHE A 127 8.41 -1.47 -2.46
CA PHE A 127 9.83 -1.08 -2.44
C PHE A 127 10.11 -0.10 -1.29
N PHE A 128 11.36 -0.07 -0.85
CA PHE A 128 11.81 0.85 0.20
C PHE A 128 12.54 2.04 -0.41
N GLY A 129 12.29 3.23 0.14
CA GLY A 129 12.97 4.47 -0.18
C GLY A 129 13.04 5.38 1.05
N ILE A 130 13.99 6.31 1.05
CA ILE A 130 14.14 7.33 2.10
C ILE A 130 13.32 8.57 1.75
N GLU A 131 13.12 8.82 0.45
CA GLU A 131 12.40 9.96 -0.09
C GLU A 131 11.11 9.54 -0.81
N ASP A 132 10.19 10.49 -0.95
CA ASP A 132 8.90 10.29 -1.61
C ASP A 132 9.11 10.12 -3.11
N VAL A 133 8.58 9.03 -3.65
CA VAL A 133 8.63 8.70 -5.09
C VAL A 133 7.95 9.74 -5.98
N ALA A 134 7.11 10.61 -5.43
CA ALA A 134 6.48 11.71 -6.13
C ALA A 134 7.48 12.62 -6.86
N ALA A 135 8.72 12.75 -6.34
CA ALA A 135 9.78 13.50 -7.02
C ALA A 135 10.25 12.81 -8.32
N VAL A 136 10.26 11.47 -8.35
CA VAL A 136 10.56 10.70 -9.55
C VAL A 136 9.43 10.81 -10.57
N GLU A 137 8.18 10.77 -10.12
CA GLU A 137 7.01 10.96 -10.97
C GLU A 137 7.05 12.34 -11.66
N GLU A 138 7.44 13.38 -10.92
CA GLU A 138 7.50 14.75 -11.43
C GLU A 138 8.55 14.91 -12.55
N VAL A 139 9.75 14.34 -12.37
CA VAL A 139 10.81 14.46 -13.39
C VAL A 139 10.50 13.64 -14.65
N LEU A 140 9.62 12.65 -14.57
CA LEU A 140 9.19 11.84 -15.71
C LEU A 140 8.05 12.49 -16.52
N ARG A 141 7.36 13.49 -15.98
CA ARG A 141 6.32 14.21 -16.73
C ARG A 141 6.90 14.95 -17.92
N GLY A 142 6.23 14.84 -19.07
CA GLY A 142 6.63 15.46 -20.34
C GLY A 142 7.74 14.71 -21.08
N VAL A 143 8.35 13.70 -20.46
CA VAL A 143 9.39 12.87 -21.08
C VAL A 143 8.76 11.98 -22.15
N LYS A 144 9.50 11.73 -23.24
CA LYS A 144 9.07 10.75 -24.23
C LYS A 144 8.96 9.36 -23.61
N TYR A 145 7.91 8.65 -23.99
CA TYR A 145 7.67 7.27 -23.55
C TYR A 145 8.58 6.29 -24.31
N GLU A 146 9.88 6.53 -24.20
CA GLU A 146 10.96 5.74 -24.79
C GLU A 146 12.00 5.43 -23.71
N ARG A 147 12.50 4.18 -23.67
CA ARG A 147 13.42 3.70 -22.62
C ARG A 147 14.65 4.60 -22.44
N GLU A 148 15.26 5.03 -23.56
CA GLU A 148 16.46 5.86 -23.52
C GLU A 148 16.21 7.27 -22.95
N ASP A 149 15.08 7.90 -23.27
CA ASP A 149 14.76 9.23 -22.78
C ASP A 149 14.37 9.19 -21.29
N ILE A 150 13.63 8.16 -20.87
CA ILE A 150 13.32 7.90 -19.48
C ILE A 150 14.61 7.65 -18.68
N LEU A 151 15.50 6.78 -19.17
CA LEU A 151 16.77 6.49 -18.52
C LEU A 151 17.65 7.73 -18.34
N LYS A 152 17.76 8.57 -19.36
CA LYS A 152 18.50 9.85 -19.28
C LYS A 152 18.01 10.72 -18.12
N VAL A 153 16.70 10.82 -17.97
CA VAL A 153 16.10 11.65 -16.90
C VAL A 153 16.32 11.00 -15.53
N LEU A 154 16.12 9.69 -15.40
CA LEU A 154 16.34 8.97 -14.13
C LEU A 154 17.80 9.06 -13.66
N GLN A 155 18.76 9.11 -14.57
CA GLN A 155 20.18 9.29 -14.26
C GLN A 155 20.54 10.69 -13.74
N THR A 156 19.65 11.69 -13.87
CA THR A 156 19.86 13.04 -13.32
C THR A 156 19.60 13.13 -11.82
N ILE A 157 18.95 12.12 -11.24
CA ILE A 157 18.59 12.09 -9.83
C ILE A 157 19.29 10.94 -9.11
N ASN A 158 19.42 11.03 -7.79
CA ASN A 158 19.92 9.92 -6.97
C ASN A 158 18.80 8.90 -6.73
N LEU A 159 18.54 8.03 -7.73
CA LEU A 159 17.43 7.09 -7.72
C LEU A 159 17.44 6.14 -6.50
N GLY A 160 18.63 5.81 -5.97
CA GLY A 160 18.76 4.94 -4.80
C GLY A 160 18.13 5.48 -3.51
N ARG A 161 17.78 6.78 -3.47
CA ARG A 161 17.04 7.37 -2.34
C ARG A 161 15.55 7.04 -2.39
N TYR A 162 15.03 6.74 -3.58
CA TYR A 162 13.61 6.45 -3.84
C TYR A 162 13.35 4.94 -3.95
N PHE A 163 14.30 4.22 -4.54
CA PHE A 163 14.19 2.78 -4.77
C PHE A 163 15.45 2.07 -4.28
N ALA A 164 15.40 1.50 -3.09
CA ALA A 164 16.53 0.75 -2.55
C ALA A 164 16.79 -0.53 -3.36
N GLY A 165 17.96 -0.60 -4.00
CA GLY A 165 18.39 -1.80 -4.73
C GLY A 165 17.73 -2.01 -6.09
N ILE A 166 17.11 -0.97 -6.67
CA ILE A 166 16.62 -0.98 -8.06
C ILE A 166 17.37 0.10 -8.84
N THR A 167 17.89 -0.24 -10.01
CA THR A 167 18.67 0.68 -10.84
C THR A 167 17.81 1.55 -11.76
N ALA A 168 18.42 2.60 -12.35
CA ALA A 168 17.73 3.46 -13.31
C ALA A 168 17.34 2.72 -14.58
N GLU A 169 18.18 1.77 -15.01
CA GLU A 169 17.95 0.90 -16.15
C GLU A 169 16.72 0.00 -15.92
N GLU A 170 16.61 -0.58 -14.73
CA GLU A 170 15.49 -1.44 -14.32
C GLU A 170 14.17 -0.67 -14.21
N ILE A 171 14.20 0.55 -13.67
CA ILE A 171 12.99 1.39 -13.62
C ILE A 171 12.60 1.86 -15.04
N ALA A 172 13.57 2.27 -15.87
CA ALA A 172 13.27 2.71 -17.24
C ALA A 172 12.65 1.56 -18.06
N GLU A 173 13.12 0.34 -17.91
CA GLU A 173 12.56 -0.87 -18.52
C GLU A 173 11.14 -1.13 -18.00
N ALA A 174 10.95 -1.10 -16.67
CA ALA A 174 9.65 -1.33 -16.05
C ALA A 174 8.58 -0.28 -16.45
N VAL A 175 8.98 0.92 -16.87
CA VAL A 175 8.04 1.96 -17.37
C VAL A 175 7.51 1.61 -18.75
N VAL A 176 8.33 1.02 -19.64
CA VAL A 176 7.96 0.81 -21.05
C VAL A 176 7.56 -0.62 -21.38
N GLU A 177 8.06 -1.62 -20.64
CA GLU A 177 7.77 -3.06 -20.82
C GLU A 177 6.80 -3.59 -19.77
#